data_b15a3fd7d655a8ec7acae51e5c9ec14f
#
_entry.id   b15a3fd7d655a8ec7acae51e5c9ec14f
#
_cell.length_a   1.000
_cell.length_b   1.000
_cell.length_c   1.000
_cell.angle_alpha   90.00
_cell.angle_beta   90.00
_cell.angle_gamma   90.00
#
_symmetry.space_group_name_H-M   'P 1'
#
loop_
_entity.id
_entity.type
_entity.pdbx_description
1 polymer ?
#
loop_
_entity_poly.entity_id
_entity_poly.type
_entity_poly.pdbx_seq_one_letter_code
_entity_poly.pdbx_strand_id
1 'polypeptide(L)'
;MTAEDGEKIDRALALTGLTHLRDRILATLSGGERQRAWIAMTIAQEPEILILDEPTTYLDVSYQVEVLELIRRLNRELGITIVMVLHDINLAARYSDCLAAIRGGVLFTSGTPEKMVTEKNLRDIFEIEAAVYRDPIHGCPYFIPQRTTFDIK
;
A
#
# COMPACT_ATOMS: atom_id res chain seq x y z
N MET A 1 -16.60 3.96 -26.66
CA MET A 1 -15.36 3.23 -26.39
C MET A 1 -14.62 3.11 -27.71
N THR A 2 -13.48 3.74 -27.82
CA THR A 2 -12.63 3.68 -29.02
C THR A 2 -11.79 2.39 -29.01
N ALA A 3 -11.11 2.07 -30.13
CA ALA A 3 -10.16 0.95 -30.16
C ALA A 3 -9.00 1.18 -29.18
N GLU A 4 -8.53 2.42 -29.08
CA GLU A 4 -7.49 2.84 -28.14
C GLU A 4 -7.90 2.63 -26.67
N ASP A 5 -9.15 2.94 -26.30
CA ASP A 5 -9.67 2.67 -24.95
C ASP A 5 -9.64 1.16 -24.65
N GLY A 6 -9.94 0.32 -25.66
CA GLY A 6 -9.88 -1.14 -25.51
C GLY A 6 -8.47 -1.64 -25.22
N GLU A 7 -7.46 -1.15 -25.92
CA GLU A 7 -6.06 -1.51 -25.71
C GLU A 7 -5.56 -1.10 -24.32
N LYS A 8 -5.93 0.09 -23.84
CA LYS A 8 -5.59 0.56 -22.48
C LYS A 8 -6.19 -0.32 -21.39
N ILE A 9 -7.46 -0.72 -21.58
CA ILE A 9 -8.13 -1.64 -20.65
C ILE A 9 -7.45 -3.01 -20.66
N ASP A 10 -7.16 -3.58 -21.83
CA ASP A 10 -6.52 -4.88 -21.93
C ASP A 10 -5.11 -4.88 -21.31
N ARG A 11 -4.35 -3.81 -21.51
CA ARG A 11 -3.05 -3.60 -20.85
C ARG A 11 -3.20 -3.52 -19.33
N ALA A 12 -4.16 -2.77 -18.81
CA ALA A 12 -4.41 -2.65 -17.38
C ALA A 12 -4.81 -3.98 -16.74
N LEU A 13 -5.68 -4.76 -17.41
CA LEU A 13 -6.07 -6.10 -16.98
C LEU A 13 -4.88 -7.07 -16.97
N ALA A 14 -4.00 -7.00 -17.96
CA ALA A 14 -2.79 -7.81 -18.02
C ALA A 14 -1.82 -7.46 -16.87
N LEU A 15 -1.59 -6.17 -16.62
CA LEU A 15 -0.74 -5.69 -15.53
C LEU A 15 -1.25 -6.10 -14.15
N THR A 16 -2.56 -6.20 -13.97
CA THR A 16 -3.18 -6.59 -12.69
C THR A 16 -3.51 -8.08 -12.58
N GLY A 17 -3.19 -8.89 -13.63
CA GLY A 17 -3.44 -10.33 -13.65
C GLY A 17 -4.92 -10.71 -13.80
N LEU A 18 -5.75 -9.82 -14.36
CA LEU A 18 -7.20 -9.97 -14.45
C LEU A 18 -7.71 -10.27 -15.87
N THR A 19 -6.85 -10.51 -16.84
CA THR A 19 -7.23 -10.76 -18.25
C THR A 19 -8.30 -11.85 -18.38
N HIS A 20 -8.20 -12.92 -17.60
CA HIS A 20 -9.16 -14.03 -17.59
C HIS A 20 -10.52 -13.69 -16.97
N LEU A 21 -10.64 -12.53 -16.31
CA LEU A 21 -11.86 -12.04 -15.67
C LEU A 21 -12.49 -10.84 -16.39
N ARG A 22 -12.00 -10.52 -17.60
CA ARG A 22 -12.39 -9.33 -18.37
C ARG A 22 -13.90 -9.10 -18.46
N ASP A 23 -14.65 -10.17 -18.71
CA ASP A 23 -16.10 -10.11 -18.91
C ASP A 23 -16.91 -10.49 -17.65
N ARG A 24 -16.24 -10.62 -16.51
CA ARG A 24 -16.89 -10.91 -15.23
C ARG A 24 -17.51 -9.66 -14.61
N ILE A 25 -18.64 -9.83 -13.97
CA ILE A 25 -19.31 -8.78 -13.21
C ILE A 25 -18.48 -8.51 -11.94
N LEU A 26 -18.12 -7.25 -11.68
CA LEU A 26 -17.28 -6.83 -10.55
C LEU A 26 -17.80 -7.35 -9.19
N ALA A 27 -19.13 -7.38 -9.00
CA ALA A 27 -19.75 -7.87 -7.78
C ALA A 27 -19.56 -9.37 -7.52
N THR A 28 -19.19 -10.15 -8.54
CA THR A 28 -18.95 -11.60 -8.44
C THR A 28 -17.48 -11.95 -8.15
N LEU A 29 -16.61 -10.96 -8.13
CA LEU A 29 -15.20 -11.14 -7.85
C LEU A 29 -14.94 -11.31 -6.35
N SER A 30 -13.90 -12.07 -6.00
CA SER A 30 -13.37 -12.14 -4.64
C SER A 30 -12.87 -10.77 -4.15
N GLY A 31 -12.62 -10.61 -2.86
CA GLY A 31 -12.11 -9.36 -2.29
C GLY A 31 -10.81 -8.89 -2.95
N GLY A 32 -9.83 -9.79 -3.09
CA GLY A 32 -8.55 -9.48 -3.73
C GLY A 32 -8.67 -9.20 -5.24
N GLU A 33 -9.49 -9.97 -5.97
CA GLU A 33 -9.76 -9.70 -7.39
C GLU A 33 -10.45 -8.35 -7.59
N ARG A 34 -11.40 -8.02 -6.70
CA ARG A 34 -12.09 -6.73 -6.74
C ARG A 34 -11.14 -5.57 -6.49
N GLN A 35 -10.23 -5.71 -5.52
CA GLN A 35 -9.21 -4.70 -5.25
C GLN A 35 -8.30 -4.49 -6.46
N ARG A 36 -7.82 -5.57 -7.08
CA ARG A 36 -7.03 -5.49 -8.32
C ARG A 36 -7.81 -4.88 -9.49
N ALA A 37 -9.13 -5.14 -9.57
CA ALA A 37 -9.97 -4.54 -10.61
C ALA A 37 -10.11 -3.00 -10.43
N TRP A 38 -10.23 -2.51 -9.20
CA TRP A 38 -10.20 -1.07 -8.92
C TRP A 38 -8.87 -0.44 -9.33
N ILE A 39 -7.75 -1.10 -9.02
CA ILE A 39 -6.43 -0.66 -9.46
C ILE A 39 -6.34 -0.64 -11.00
N ALA A 40 -6.82 -1.71 -11.68
CA ALA A 40 -6.84 -1.78 -13.15
C ALA A 40 -7.63 -0.63 -13.77
N MET A 41 -8.81 -0.31 -13.24
CA MET A 41 -9.63 0.82 -13.70
C MET A 41 -8.89 2.16 -13.63
N THR A 42 -8.09 2.35 -12.58
CA THR A 42 -7.30 3.58 -12.42
C THR A 42 -6.10 3.59 -13.36
N ILE A 43 -5.40 2.46 -13.51
CA ILE A 43 -4.24 2.32 -14.41
C ILE A 43 -4.64 2.49 -15.88
N ALA A 44 -5.84 2.05 -16.28
CA ALA A 44 -6.35 2.24 -17.64
C ALA A 44 -6.49 3.73 -18.05
N GLN A 45 -6.52 4.64 -17.06
CA GLN A 45 -6.55 6.09 -17.29
C GLN A 45 -5.13 6.68 -17.48
N GLU A 46 -4.07 5.87 -17.40
CA GLU A 46 -2.67 6.28 -17.52
C GLU A 46 -2.29 7.47 -16.61
N PRO A 47 -2.54 7.37 -15.28
CA PRO A 47 -2.28 8.46 -14.36
C PRO A 47 -0.78 8.67 -14.15
N GLU A 48 -0.35 9.90 -13.90
CA GLU A 48 1.00 10.21 -13.41
C GLU A 48 1.13 9.94 -11.89
N ILE A 49 0.02 10.12 -11.17
CA ILE A 49 -0.06 9.91 -9.72
C ILE A 49 -1.27 9.02 -9.41
N LEU A 50 -1.03 7.95 -8.68
CA LEU A 50 -2.07 7.04 -8.19
C LEU A 50 -2.20 7.20 -6.67
N ILE A 51 -3.39 7.55 -6.20
CA ILE A 51 -3.69 7.64 -4.76
C ILE A 51 -4.57 6.46 -4.36
N LEU A 52 -4.13 5.70 -3.37
CA LEU A 52 -4.82 4.53 -2.85
C LEU A 52 -5.12 4.74 -1.36
N ASP A 53 -6.40 4.77 -1.03
CA ASP A 53 -6.85 4.88 0.36
C ASP A 53 -7.11 3.47 0.91
N GLU A 54 -6.28 3.06 1.86
CA GLU A 54 -6.35 1.78 2.55
C GLU A 54 -6.48 0.54 1.62
N PRO A 55 -5.59 0.35 0.64
CA PRO A 55 -5.75 -0.71 -0.38
C PRO A 55 -5.67 -2.13 0.18
N THR A 56 -5.28 -2.30 1.44
CA THR A 56 -5.11 -3.61 2.10
C THR A 56 -6.17 -3.90 3.16
N THR A 57 -7.07 -2.96 3.45
CA THR A 57 -8.12 -3.11 4.47
C THR A 57 -9.12 -4.19 4.06
N TYR A 58 -9.55 -5.01 5.01
CA TYR A 58 -10.44 -6.17 4.84
C TYR A 58 -9.87 -7.32 3.97
N LEU A 59 -8.56 -7.35 3.73
CA LEU A 59 -7.90 -8.46 3.04
C LEU A 59 -7.15 -9.34 4.04
N ASP A 60 -7.13 -10.65 3.77
CA ASP A 60 -6.26 -11.58 4.48
C ASP A 60 -4.78 -11.28 4.18
N VAL A 61 -3.88 -11.68 5.07
CA VAL A 61 -2.44 -11.38 5.00
C VAL A 61 -1.83 -11.72 3.63
N SER A 62 -2.21 -12.86 3.03
CA SER A 62 -1.72 -13.26 1.70
C SER A 62 -2.13 -12.27 0.61
N TYR A 63 -3.39 -11.84 0.63
CA TYR A 63 -3.90 -10.86 -0.33
C TYR A 63 -3.37 -9.45 -0.09
N GLN A 64 -3.09 -9.05 1.16
CA GLN A 64 -2.42 -7.78 1.46
C GLN A 64 -1.05 -7.74 0.81
N VAL A 65 -0.25 -8.79 0.98
CA VAL A 65 1.08 -8.90 0.38
C VAL A 65 0.97 -8.90 -1.15
N GLU A 66 0.05 -9.66 -1.73
CA GLU A 66 -0.17 -9.73 -3.18
C GLU A 66 -0.50 -8.35 -3.79
N VAL A 67 -1.39 -7.59 -3.15
CA VAL A 67 -1.77 -6.24 -3.60
C VAL A 67 -0.59 -5.27 -3.49
N LEU A 68 0.18 -5.30 -2.40
CA LEU A 68 1.34 -4.42 -2.22
C LEU A 68 2.48 -4.76 -3.20
N GLU A 69 2.73 -6.04 -3.48
CA GLU A 69 3.68 -6.46 -4.52
C GLU A 69 3.23 -6.02 -5.92
N LEU A 70 1.93 -6.11 -6.21
CA LEU A 70 1.36 -5.57 -7.45
C LEU A 70 1.60 -4.06 -7.55
N ILE A 71 1.27 -3.29 -6.51
CA ILE A 71 1.45 -1.83 -6.47
C ILE A 71 2.92 -1.46 -6.68
N ARG A 72 3.84 -2.15 -6.01
CA ARG A 72 5.29 -1.95 -6.17
C ARG A 72 5.77 -2.25 -7.59
N ARG A 73 5.24 -3.30 -8.20
CA ARG A 73 5.52 -3.64 -9.61
C ARG A 73 5.01 -2.55 -10.54
N LEU A 74 3.77 -2.08 -10.38
CA LEU A 74 3.19 -1.00 -11.19
C LEU A 74 3.99 0.30 -11.09
N ASN A 75 4.42 0.69 -9.89
CA ASN A 75 5.30 1.85 -9.70
C ASN A 75 6.58 1.73 -10.54
N ARG A 76 7.23 0.56 -10.52
CA ARG A 76 8.50 0.34 -11.25
C ARG A 76 8.31 0.23 -12.76
N GLU A 77 7.27 -0.48 -13.22
CA GLU A 77 7.03 -0.73 -14.65
C GLU A 77 6.47 0.50 -15.38
N LEU A 78 5.63 1.28 -14.70
CA LEU A 78 4.97 2.44 -15.29
C LEU A 78 5.67 3.77 -14.95
N GLY A 79 6.56 3.80 -13.97
CA GLY A 79 7.22 5.03 -13.50
C GLY A 79 6.29 6.04 -12.84
N ILE A 80 5.08 5.62 -12.42
CA ILE A 80 4.09 6.48 -11.77
C ILE A 80 4.39 6.69 -10.30
N THR A 81 4.04 7.86 -9.78
CA THR A 81 4.08 8.13 -8.34
C THR A 81 2.87 7.49 -7.67
N ILE A 82 3.10 6.69 -6.60
CA ILE A 82 2.00 6.07 -5.84
C ILE A 82 2.01 6.59 -4.41
N VAL A 83 0.85 7.10 -3.97
CA VAL A 83 0.61 7.53 -2.59
C VAL A 83 -0.40 6.56 -1.98
N MET A 84 -0.06 5.96 -0.83
CA MET A 84 -0.93 5.00 -0.14
C MET A 84 -1.18 5.42 1.29
N VAL A 85 -2.39 5.23 1.78
CA VAL A 85 -2.69 5.24 3.22
C VAL A 85 -2.64 3.79 3.69
N LEU A 86 -1.77 3.50 4.66
CA LEU A 86 -1.62 2.16 5.24
C LEU A 86 -1.68 2.24 6.77
N HIS A 87 -2.33 1.27 7.40
CA HIS A 87 -2.40 1.16 8.87
C HIS A 87 -1.27 0.31 9.44
N ASP A 88 -0.76 -0.65 8.69
CA ASP A 88 0.38 -1.47 9.10
C ASP A 88 1.69 -0.75 8.76
N ILE A 89 2.37 -0.28 9.82
CA ILE A 89 3.63 0.47 9.70
C ILE A 89 4.76 -0.41 9.17
N ASN A 90 4.77 -1.71 9.48
CA ASN A 90 5.79 -2.64 8.97
C ASN A 90 5.62 -2.86 7.47
N LEU A 91 4.38 -3.01 6.99
CA LEU A 91 4.08 -3.06 5.56
C LEU A 91 4.40 -1.72 4.88
N ALA A 92 4.05 -0.59 5.50
CA ALA A 92 4.41 0.73 4.98
C ALA A 92 5.93 0.88 4.83
N ALA A 93 6.70 0.48 5.85
CA ALA A 93 8.15 0.54 5.81
C ALA A 93 8.78 -0.36 4.72
N ARG A 94 8.16 -1.51 4.45
CA ARG A 94 8.67 -2.46 3.45
C ARG A 94 8.34 -2.04 2.01
N TYR A 95 7.19 -1.40 1.79
CA TYR A 95 6.66 -1.16 0.44
C TYR A 95 6.72 0.29 -0.02
N SER A 96 7.26 1.21 0.79
CA SER A 96 7.37 2.63 0.45
C SER A 96 8.81 3.13 0.47
N ASP A 97 9.13 4.05 -0.42
CA ASP A 97 10.44 4.74 -0.44
C ASP A 97 10.46 5.91 0.55
N CYS A 98 9.29 6.49 0.83
CA CYS A 98 9.09 7.60 1.77
C CYS A 98 7.80 7.40 2.57
N LEU A 99 7.86 7.67 3.86
CA LEU A 99 6.73 7.64 4.77
C LEU A 99 6.39 9.05 5.24
N ALA A 100 5.10 9.31 5.42
CA ALA A 100 4.59 10.54 6.03
C ALA A 100 3.62 10.16 7.16
N ALA A 101 3.85 10.66 8.36
CA ALA A 101 2.96 10.45 9.50
C ALA A 101 2.09 11.67 9.72
N ILE A 102 0.78 11.44 9.81
CA ILE A 102 -0.23 12.48 10.06
C ILE A 102 -0.83 12.23 11.45
N ARG A 103 -0.89 13.27 12.27
CA ARG A 103 -1.53 13.24 13.59
C ARG A 103 -2.38 14.49 13.76
N GLY A 104 -3.66 14.30 14.13
CA GLY A 104 -4.58 15.43 14.32
C GLY A 104 -4.80 16.29 13.07
N GLY A 105 -4.72 15.69 11.86
CA GLY A 105 -4.88 16.39 10.59
C GLY A 105 -3.65 17.20 10.13
N VAL A 106 -2.52 17.08 10.84
CA VAL A 106 -1.27 17.80 10.51
C VAL A 106 -0.17 16.80 10.19
N LEU A 107 0.66 17.13 9.20
CA LEU A 107 1.88 16.37 8.92
C LEU A 107 2.83 16.50 10.10
N PHE A 108 3.05 15.41 10.83
CA PHE A 108 3.92 15.37 11.99
C PHE A 108 5.39 15.27 11.58
N THR A 109 5.70 14.34 10.68
CA THR A 109 7.05 14.12 10.13
C THR A 109 6.97 13.30 8.84
N SER A 110 8.04 13.36 8.05
CA SER A 110 8.20 12.52 6.84
C SER A 110 9.67 12.17 6.61
N GLY A 111 9.92 11.09 5.88
CA GLY A 111 11.27 10.65 5.55
C GLY A 111 11.32 9.21 5.08
N THR A 112 12.54 8.69 4.89
CA THR A 112 12.74 7.27 4.55
C THR A 112 12.25 6.36 5.69
N PRO A 113 11.93 5.09 5.41
CA PRO A 113 11.52 4.14 6.46
C PRO A 113 12.48 4.11 7.66
N GLU A 114 13.79 4.18 7.44
CA GLU A 114 14.81 4.16 8.51
C GLU A 114 14.73 5.38 9.44
N LYS A 115 14.34 6.54 8.89
CA LYS A 115 14.15 7.77 9.68
C LYS A 115 12.82 7.78 10.39
N MET A 116 11.83 7.11 9.85
CA MET A 116 10.45 7.14 10.34
C MET A 116 10.17 6.05 11.37
N VAL A 117 10.62 4.81 11.13
CA VAL A 117 10.38 3.69 12.05
C VAL A 117 11.48 3.65 13.09
N THR A 118 11.33 4.46 14.13
CA THR A 118 12.22 4.55 15.29
C THR A 118 11.40 4.42 16.57
N GLU A 119 12.02 3.91 17.65
CA GLU A 119 11.35 3.79 18.95
C GLU A 119 10.77 5.14 19.42
N LYS A 120 11.50 6.23 19.14
CA LYS A 120 11.06 7.59 19.48
C LYS A 120 9.78 7.96 18.71
N ASN A 121 9.76 7.81 17.38
CA ASN A 121 8.59 8.15 16.55
C ASN A 121 7.40 7.25 16.86
N LEU A 122 7.62 5.96 17.11
CA LEU A 122 6.57 5.02 17.48
C LEU A 122 5.90 5.44 18.79
N ARG A 123 6.69 5.91 19.78
CA ARG A 123 6.17 6.46 21.03
C ARG A 123 5.42 7.78 20.82
N ASP A 124 6.04 8.73 20.11
CA ASP A 124 5.52 10.10 19.97
C ASP A 124 4.27 10.19 19.09
N ILE A 125 4.17 9.33 18.07
CA ILE A 125 3.09 9.37 17.07
C ILE A 125 1.99 8.38 17.39
N PHE A 126 2.36 7.13 17.72
CA PHE A 126 1.42 6.01 17.86
C PHE A 126 1.20 5.60 19.32
N GLU A 127 1.87 6.25 20.26
CA GLU A 127 1.74 6.00 21.70
C GLU A 127 2.03 4.54 22.08
N ILE A 128 3.02 3.93 21.43
CA ILE A 128 3.48 2.57 21.71
C ILE A 128 4.96 2.54 22.06
N GLU A 129 5.33 1.71 23.02
CA GLU A 129 6.71 1.27 23.22
C GLU A 129 6.95 0.04 22.36
N ALA A 130 8.02 0.06 21.60
CA ALA A 130 8.35 -1.00 20.66
C ALA A 130 9.88 -1.15 20.55
N ALA A 131 10.32 -2.35 20.22
CA ALA A 131 11.70 -2.61 19.81
C ALA A 131 11.78 -2.58 18.28
N VAL A 132 12.75 -1.85 17.73
CA VAL A 132 12.97 -1.70 16.29
C VAL A 132 14.13 -2.56 15.85
N TYR A 133 13.93 -3.29 14.77
CA TYR A 133 14.91 -4.20 14.17
C TYR A 133 15.05 -3.90 12.68
N ARG A 134 16.02 -4.53 12.04
CA ARG A 134 16.19 -4.51 10.60
C ARG A 134 15.83 -5.86 10.00
N ASP A 135 14.95 -5.86 8.99
CA ASP A 135 14.60 -7.05 8.23
C ASP A 135 15.84 -7.57 7.46
N PRO A 136 16.32 -8.80 7.75
CA PRO A 136 17.51 -9.34 7.11
C PRO A 136 17.30 -9.66 5.63
N ILE A 137 16.06 -9.78 5.16
CA ILE A 137 15.72 -10.12 3.78
C ILE A 137 15.56 -8.86 2.92
N HIS A 138 14.81 -7.86 3.41
CA HIS A 138 14.46 -6.66 2.65
C HIS A 138 15.27 -5.43 3.04
N GLY A 139 15.99 -5.49 4.17
CA GLY A 139 16.83 -4.41 4.66
C GLY A 139 16.06 -3.21 5.25
N CYS A 140 14.74 -3.23 5.24
CA CYS A 140 13.91 -2.18 5.83
C CYS A 140 13.78 -2.35 7.35
N PRO A 141 13.47 -1.28 8.10
CA PRO A 141 13.17 -1.39 9.51
C PRO A 141 11.80 -2.05 9.72
N TYR A 142 11.68 -2.82 10.80
CA TYR A 142 10.41 -3.30 11.32
C TYR A 142 10.41 -3.20 12.84
N PHE A 143 9.24 -3.18 13.45
CA PHE A 143 9.14 -3.11 14.90
C PHE A 143 8.22 -4.21 15.46
N ILE A 144 8.51 -4.54 16.73
CA ILE A 144 7.67 -5.42 17.55
C ILE A 144 7.10 -4.58 18.69
N PRO A 145 5.77 -4.39 18.75
CA PRO A 145 5.16 -3.62 19.83
C PRO A 145 5.30 -4.36 21.16
N GLN A 146 5.58 -3.62 22.23
CA GLN A 146 5.72 -4.17 23.58
C GLN A 146 4.52 -3.80 24.45
N ARG A 147 4.14 -2.52 24.47
CA ARG A 147 3.00 -1.99 25.24
C ARG A 147 2.56 -0.64 24.72
N THR A 148 1.37 -0.22 25.10
CA THR A 148 0.91 1.15 24.90
C THR A 148 1.53 2.09 25.95
N THR A 149 1.66 3.37 25.63
CA THR A 149 2.17 4.39 26.57
C THR A 149 1.05 5.10 27.36
N PHE A 150 -0.21 4.84 27.00
CA PHE A 150 -1.35 5.38 27.75
C PHE A 150 -1.86 4.35 28.78
N ASP A 151 -2.23 4.85 29.97
CA ASP A 151 -2.87 4.04 30.99
C ASP A 151 -4.26 3.62 30.52
N ILE A 152 -4.50 2.32 30.49
CA ILE A 152 -5.85 1.77 30.32
C ILE A 152 -6.58 2.00 31.66
N LYS A 153 -7.43 3.04 31.70
CA LYS A 153 -8.33 3.30 32.83
C LYS A 153 -9.48 2.34 32.86
#